data_ed84601f5f7c12936c9280b412b78ff4
#
_entry.id   ed84601f5f7c12936c9280b412b78ff4
#
_cell.length_a   1.000
_cell.length_b   1.000
_cell.length_c   1.000
_cell.angle_alpha   90.00
_cell.angle_beta   90.00
_cell.angle_gamma   90.00
#
_symmetry.space_group_name_H-M   'P 1'
#
loop_
_entity.id
_entity.type
_entity.pdbx_description
1 polymer ?
#
loop_
_entity_poly.entity_id
_entity_poly.type
_entity_poly.pdbx_seq_one_letter_code
_entity_poly.pdbx_strand_id
1 'polypeptide(L)'
;EGNRVYMEFPRKWNGREIEVSGQIDHGFGMINRSVNSLGVVRLSIPDSMTVEFLQPFYTERIMDRKSTYWDAFRASNVPVAGEEYPAVAISKEGNPIIDITDVVKGEKEWVSYSQYPDVRSLDPDMSKLNSVQVISPQKGNSSGREEVVLKVVRYHEAESEQYAFNSMAIILPNGSKPLYLSICLRLLPEKDMPIRLATEGLDIQTIHFKDYSQNPYTVVDDSLVMRLQPKCACMVYVDSLVPNKYKEALQKGILSWNESLAK
;
A
#
# COMPACT_ATOMS: atom_id res chain seq x y z
N GLU A 1 -6.31 -19.55 18.48
CA GLU A 1 -6.98 -20.85 18.29
C GLU A 1 -7.27 -21.04 16.80
N GLY A 2 -6.62 -22.00 16.14
CA GLY A 2 -6.74 -22.19 14.70
C GLY A 2 -6.02 -21.10 13.90
N ASN A 3 -5.99 -21.23 12.60
CA ASN A 3 -5.28 -20.37 11.63
C ASN A 3 -5.87 -18.96 11.46
N ARG A 4 -6.40 -18.33 12.52
CA ARG A 4 -6.98 -16.98 12.44
C ARG A 4 -5.97 -15.89 12.71
N VAL A 5 -6.09 -14.79 11.98
CA VAL A 5 -5.22 -13.63 12.10
C VAL A 5 -6.06 -12.41 12.46
N TYR A 6 -5.67 -11.77 13.55
CA TYR A 6 -6.38 -10.61 14.08
C TYR A 6 -5.48 -9.38 14.03
N MET A 7 -6.07 -8.22 13.78
CA MET A 7 -5.37 -6.95 13.77
C MET A 7 -6.12 -5.93 14.62
N GLU A 8 -5.38 -5.24 15.50
CA GLU A 8 -5.88 -4.14 16.32
C GLU A 8 -5.66 -2.82 15.58
N PHE A 9 -6.72 -1.98 15.55
CA PHE A 9 -6.65 -0.64 15.01
C PHE A 9 -6.81 0.39 16.13
N PRO A 10 -5.74 1.15 16.44
CA PRO A 10 -5.82 2.17 17.48
C PRO A 10 -6.87 3.24 17.17
N ARG A 11 -7.79 3.52 18.10
CA ARG A 11 -8.83 4.56 17.91
C ARG A 11 -8.28 5.94 17.63
N LYS A 12 -7.07 6.24 18.10
CA LYS A 12 -6.36 7.49 17.76
C LYS A 12 -6.09 7.64 16.25
N TRP A 13 -6.22 6.57 15.46
CA TRP A 13 -6.06 6.61 14.00
C TRP A 13 -7.38 6.87 13.26
N ASN A 14 -8.48 7.05 13.95
CA ASN A 14 -9.73 7.46 13.32
C ASN A 14 -9.54 8.76 12.53
N GLY A 15 -9.94 8.76 11.27
CA GLY A 15 -9.74 9.86 10.32
C GLY A 15 -8.36 9.95 9.70
N ARG A 16 -7.38 9.11 10.13
CA ARG A 16 -6.04 9.05 9.55
C ARG A 16 -6.03 8.28 8.24
N GLU A 17 -5.08 8.62 7.41
CA GLU A 17 -4.83 7.93 6.14
C GLU A 17 -3.70 6.92 6.30
N ILE A 18 -3.92 5.73 5.74
CA ILE A 18 -2.92 4.67 5.64
C ILE A 18 -2.72 4.31 4.18
N GLU A 19 -1.49 4.04 3.80
CA GLU A 19 -1.16 3.44 2.52
C GLU A 19 -1.14 1.93 2.68
N VAL A 20 -1.98 1.24 1.89
CA VAL A 20 -1.93 -0.21 1.74
C VAL A 20 -1.21 -0.51 0.44
N SER A 21 -0.09 -1.20 0.52
CA SER A 21 0.71 -1.57 -0.63
C SER A 21 1.08 -3.05 -0.59
N GLY A 22 1.46 -3.60 -1.73
CA GLY A 22 1.82 -5.01 -1.85
C GLY A 22 2.97 -5.26 -2.78
N GLN A 23 3.66 -6.37 -2.51
CA GLN A 23 4.77 -6.82 -3.33
C GLN A 23 4.81 -8.35 -3.33
N ILE A 24 5.06 -8.94 -4.49
CA ILE A 24 5.51 -10.33 -4.59
C ILE A 24 6.99 -10.34 -4.19
N ASP A 25 7.33 -10.99 -3.09
CA ASP A 25 8.71 -11.17 -2.69
C ASP A 25 9.40 -12.17 -3.63
N HIS A 26 8.79 -13.34 -3.81
CA HIS A 26 9.24 -14.35 -4.78
C HIS A 26 8.16 -15.42 -5.01
N GLY A 27 8.32 -16.17 -6.08
CA GLY A 27 7.46 -17.29 -6.52
C GLY A 27 7.04 -17.12 -7.98
N PHE A 28 6.65 -18.20 -8.62
CA PHE A 28 6.22 -18.22 -10.03
C PHE A 28 7.20 -17.53 -11.00
N GLY A 29 8.51 -17.68 -10.78
CA GLY A 29 9.54 -16.99 -11.58
C GLY A 29 9.66 -15.49 -11.36
N MET A 30 8.93 -14.95 -10.40
CA MET A 30 8.94 -13.52 -10.06
C MET A 30 9.78 -13.27 -8.80
N ILE A 31 10.44 -12.12 -8.76
CA ILE A 31 11.18 -11.61 -7.60
C ILE A 31 10.93 -10.10 -7.51
N ASN A 32 10.56 -9.61 -6.33
CA ASN A 32 10.38 -8.19 -6.03
C ASN A 32 9.46 -7.46 -7.03
N ARG A 33 8.27 -8.02 -7.29
CA ARG A 33 7.30 -7.44 -8.22
C ARG A 33 6.19 -6.69 -7.47
N SER A 34 5.94 -5.46 -7.89
CA SER A 34 4.79 -4.70 -7.39
C SER A 34 3.48 -5.34 -7.80
N VAL A 35 2.49 -5.25 -6.95
CA VAL A 35 1.11 -5.69 -7.21
C VAL A 35 0.15 -4.52 -7.05
N ASN A 36 -1.05 -4.66 -7.61
CA ASN A 36 -2.13 -3.71 -7.35
C ASN A 36 -2.54 -3.81 -5.88
N SER A 37 -3.00 -2.70 -5.31
CA SER A 37 -3.40 -2.62 -3.90
C SER A 37 -4.50 -1.60 -3.71
N LEU A 38 -5.06 -1.56 -2.51
CA LEU A 38 -6.05 -0.52 -2.14
C LEU A 38 -5.49 0.90 -2.26
N GLY A 39 -4.15 1.06 -2.21
CA GLY A 39 -3.52 2.37 -2.21
C GLY A 39 -3.76 3.12 -0.91
N VAL A 40 -4.06 4.41 -0.99
CA VAL A 40 -4.35 5.22 0.20
C VAL A 40 -5.82 5.06 0.58
N VAL A 41 -6.07 4.67 1.81
CA VAL A 41 -7.40 4.59 2.41
C VAL A 41 -7.44 5.43 3.69
N ARG A 42 -8.62 5.99 4.02
CA ARG A 42 -8.86 6.69 5.27
C ARG A 42 -9.57 5.76 6.23
N LEU A 43 -8.99 5.63 7.42
CA LEU A 43 -9.63 4.86 8.49
C LEU A 43 -10.82 5.62 9.07
N SER A 44 -11.95 4.95 9.14
CA SER A 44 -13.12 5.38 9.89
C SER A 44 -13.40 4.36 10.99
N ILE A 45 -13.47 4.83 12.21
CA ILE A 45 -13.79 4.01 13.38
C ILE A 45 -14.97 4.71 14.06
N PRO A 46 -16.19 4.59 13.49
CA PRO A 46 -17.36 5.34 13.93
C PRO A 46 -17.78 4.95 15.35
N ASP A 47 -17.54 3.71 15.71
CA ASP A 47 -17.78 3.15 17.04
C ASP A 47 -16.65 2.18 17.43
N SER A 48 -16.80 1.48 18.55
CA SER A 48 -15.79 0.50 18.98
C SER A 48 -15.90 -0.84 18.26
N MET A 49 -16.94 -1.03 17.45
CA MET A 49 -17.29 -2.32 16.86
C MET A 49 -17.03 -2.41 15.36
N THR A 50 -16.63 -1.28 14.74
CA THR A 50 -16.50 -1.21 13.29
C THR A 50 -15.22 -0.49 12.89
N VAL A 51 -14.50 -1.04 11.91
CA VAL A 51 -13.39 -0.40 11.21
C VAL A 51 -13.75 -0.33 9.73
N GLU A 52 -13.79 0.86 9.17
CA GLU A 52 -14.08 1.09 7.76
C GLU A 52 -12.84 1.62 7.05
N PHE A 53 -12.60 1.13 5.84
CA PHE A 53 -11.61 1.65 4.92
C PHE A 53 -12.33 2.49 3.87
N LEU A 54 -12.24 3.81 4.00
CA LEU A 54 -12.85 4.75 3.08
C LEU A 54 -11.83 5.14 2.01
N GLN A 55 -12.24 5.20 0.76
CA GLN A 55 -11.37 5.69 -0.31
C GLN A 55 -11.48 7.22 -0.40
N PRO A 56 -10.42 7.97 -0.08
CA PRO A 56 -10.44 9.42 -0.15
C PRO A 56 -10.44 9.89 -1.59
N PHE A 57 -11.06 11.04 -1.80
CA PHE A 57 -11.18 11.66 -3.12
C PHE A 57 -10.16 12.78 -3.27
N TYR A 58 -9.23 12.64 -4.22
CA TYR A 58 -8.12 13.59 -4.40
C TYR A 58 -8.15 14.34 -5.74
N THR A 59 -9.04 13.96 -6.64
CA THR A 59 -9.11 14.54 -7.99
C THR A 59 -9.74 15.93 -7.99
N GLU A 60 -10.39 16.33 -6.92
CA GLU A 60 -11.00 17.64 -6.74
C GLU A 60 -10.54 18.25 -5.42
N ARG A 61 -10.30 19.56 -5.41
CA ARG A 61 -9.77 20.25 -4.23
C ARG A 61 -10.34 21.66 -4.09
N ILE A 62 -10.41 22.12 -2.86
CA ILE A 62 -10.42 23.53 -2.49
C ILE A 62 -9.14 23.79 -1.67
N MET A 63 -8.28 24.66 -2.18
CA MET A 63 -6.99 24.98 -1.54
C MET A 63 -7.19 25.83 -0.29
N ASP A 64 -8.16 26.75 -0.32
CA ASP A 64 -8.49 27.59 0.84
C ASP A 64 -9.64 27.00 1.64
N ARG A 65 -9.31 26.40 2.78
CA ARG A 65 -10.29 25.85 3.73
C ARG A 65 -11.18 26.91 4.41
N LYS A 66 -10.89 28.19 4.25
CA LYS A 66 -11.72 29.31 4.73
C LYS A 66 -12.72 29.79 3.68
N SER A 67 -12.67 29.24 2.48
CA SER A 67 -13.64 29.53 1.45
C SER A 67 -15.06 29.26 1.92
N THR A 68 -16.00 30.15 1.56
CA THR A 68 -17.43 29.97 1.85
C THR A 68 -18.03 28.70 1.22
N TYR A 69 -17.33 28.16 0.23
CA TYR A 69 -17.73 26.93 -0.49
C TYR A 69 -17.17 25.64 0.14
N TRP A 70 -16.29 25.76 1.14
CA TRP A 70 -15.65 24.61 1.74
C TRP A 70 -16.63 23.57 2.31
N ASP A 71 -17.67 24.05 2.99
CA ASP A 71 -18.65 23.14 3.60
C ASP A 71 -19.52 22.44 2.55
N ALA A 72 -19.92 23.16 1.50
CA ALA A 72 -20.65 22.58 0.38
C ALA A 72 -19.78 21.56 -0.37
N PHE A 73 -18.52 21.91 -0.62
CA PHE A 73 -17.55 20.99 -1.24
C PHE A 73 -17.37 19.71 -0.43
N ARG A 74 -17.18 19.83 0.88
CA ARG A 74 -17.07 18.67 1.78
C ARG A 74 -18.32 17.80 1.77
N ALA A 75 -19.48 18.40 1.75
CA ALA A 75 -20.75 17.68 1.71
C ALA A 75 -20.97 16.92 0.40
N SER A 76 -20.44 17.43 -0.72
CA SER A 76 -20.55 16.79 -2.03
C SER A 76 -19.45 15.76 -2.30
N ASN A 77 -18.24 15.95 -1.73
CA ASN A 77 -17.09 15.08 -1.95
C ASN A 77 -16.88 14.15 -0.74
N VAL A 78 -17.88 13.32 -0.49
CA VAL A 78 -17.81 12.29 0.57
C VAL A 78 -16.88 11.17 0.09
N PRO A 79 -15.96 10.67 0.93
CA PRO A 79 -15.15 9.51 0.60
C PRO A 79 -16.02 8.32 0.21
N VAL A 80 -15.59 7.57 -0.79
CA VAL A 80 -16.31 6.36 -1.19
C VAL A 80 -16.20 5.35 -0.05
N ALA A 81 -17.34 4.79 0.37
CA ALA A 81 -17.36 3.68 1.30
C ALA A 81 -16.63 2.49 0.65
N GLY A 82 -15.58 2.05 1.31
CA GLY A 82 -14.83 0.88 0.89
C GLY A 82 -15.26 -0.35 1.68
N GLU A 83 -14.30 -1.07 2.22
CA GLU A 83 -14.58 -2.26 3.02
C GLU A 83 -14.85 -1.93 4.48
N GLU A 84 -15.86 -2.61 5.03
CA GLU A 84 -16.22 -2.57 6.45
C GLU A 84 -15.81 -3.87 7.12
N TYR A 85 -15.19 -3.75 8.30
CA TYR A 85 -14.74 -4.86 9.13
C TYR A 85 -15.36 -4.77 10.52
N PRO A 86 -16.26 -5.70 10.87
CA PRO A 86 -16.78 -5.78 12.23
C PRO A 86 -15.65 -6.19 13.18
N ALA A 87 -15.60 -5.54 14.34
CA ALA A 87 -14.69 -5.94 15.39
C ALA A 87 -15.15 -7.26 16.03
N VAL A 88 -14.25 -8.20 16.14
CA VAL A 88 -14.46 -9.49 16.83
C VAL A 88 -14.19 -9.38 18.33
N ALA A 89 -13.42 -8.38 18.74
CA ALA A 89 -13.11 -8.07 20.12
C ALA A 89 -12.69 -6.60 20.26
N ILE A 90 -12.63 -6.14 21.51
CA ILE A 90 -12.09 -4.83 21.90
C ILE A 90 -10.88 -5.08 22.79
N SER A 91 -9.78 -4.40 22.52
CA SER A 91 -8.57 -4.47 23.34
C SER A 91 -8.78 -3.80 24.71
N LYS A 92 -7.84 -4.00 25.63
CA LYS A 92 -7.86 -3.34 26.94
C LYS A 92 -7.79 -1.81 26.84
N GLU A 93 -7.19 -1.31 25.78
CA GLU A 93 -7.07 0.11 25.44
C GLU A 93 -8.35 0.67 24.76
N GLY A 94 -9.37 -0.18 24.54
CA GLY A 94 -10.61 0.20 23.89
C GLY A 94 -10.55 0.24 22.36
N ASN A 95 -9.53 -0.35 21.76
CA ASN A 95 -9.34 -0.38 20.30
C ASN A 95 -10.08 -1.58 19.68
N PRO A 96 -10.72 -1.42 18.51
CA PRO A 96 -11.31 -2.54 17.80
C PRO A 96 -10.25 -3.51 17.28
N ILE A 97 -10.55 -4.79 17.40
CA ILE A 97 -9.76 -5.90 16.84
C ILE A 97 -10.61 -6.56 15.78
N ILE A 98 -10.13 -6.59 14.55
CA ILE A 98 -10.82 -7.20 13.41
C ILE A 98 -10.15 -8.51 13.00
N ASP A 99 -10.91 -9.40 12.36
CA ASP A 99 -10.39 -10.62 11.74
C ASP A 99 -9.95 -10.30 10.30
N ILE A 100 -8.67 -10.49 10.03
CA ILE A 100 -8.07 -10.30 8.70
C ILE A 100 -7.64 -11.63 8.07
N THR A 101 -8.18 -12.74 8.54
CA THR A 101 -7.83 -14.07 8.04
C THR A 101 -8.09 -14.19 6.54
N ASP A 102 -9.24 -13.68 6.07
CA ASP A 102 -9.60 -13.71 4.65
C ASP A 102 -8.66 -12.87 3.78
N VAL A 103 -8.12 -11.77 4.33
CA VAL A 103 -7.09 -10.97 3.66
C VAL A 103 -5.79 -11.76 3.52
N VAL A 104 -5.38 -12.43 4.58
CA VAL A 104 -4.16 -13.28 4.58
C VAL A 104 -4.32 -14.42 3.60
N LYS A 105 -5.45 -15.10 3.63
CA LYS A 105 -5.76 -16.22 2.73
C LYS A 105 -5.96 -15.80 1.28
N GLY A 106 -6.29 -14.55 1.02
CA GLY A 106 -6.53 -13.99 -0.31
C GLY A 106 -7.98 -14.04 -0.76
N GLU A 107 -8.90 -14.35 0.13
CA GLU A 107 -10.35 -14.30 -0.13
C GLU A 107 -10.89 -12.86 -0.11
N LYS A 108 -10.20 -11.95 0.59
CA LYS A 108 -10.38 -10.49 0.52
C LYS A 108 -9.12 -9.83 -0.03
N GLU A 109 -9.27 -8.95 -1.01
CA GLU A 109 -8.16 -8.36 -1.76
C GLU A 109 -7.75 -6.99 -1.23
N TRP A 110 -6.82 -6.92 -0.27
CA TRP A 110 -6.05 -5.68 -0.03
C TRP A 110 -4.96 -5.48 -1.08
N VAL A 111 -4.53 -6.57 -1.67
CA VAL A 111 -3.56 -6.61 -2.78
C VAL A 111 -4.03 -7.61 -3.82
N SER A 112 -3.91 -7.22 -5.09
CA SER A 112 -4.29 -8.06 -6.23
C SER A 112 -3.12 -8.19 -7.20
N TYR A 113 -2.92 -9.38 -7.66
CA TYR A 113 -1.89 -9.72 -8.65
C TYR A 113 -2.48 -10.37 -9.90
N SER A 114 -3.73 -10.06 -10.21
CA SER A 114 -4.45 -10.51 -11.39
C SER A 114 -3.77 -10.16 -12.72
N GLN A 115 -2.85 -9.18 -12.73
CA GLN A 115 -2.03 -8.85 -13.88
C GLN A 115 -0.99 -9.93 -14.23
N TYR A 116 -0.79 -10.93 -13.37
CA TYR A 116 0.13 -12.05 -13.62
C TYR A 116 -0.65 -13.30 -13.97
N PRO A 117 -0.84 -13.63 -15.27
CA PRO A 117 -1.73 -14.68 -15.72
C PRO A 117 -1.26 -16.10 -15.32
N ASP A 118 0.02 -16.26 -15.01
CA ASP A 118 0.58 -17.54 -14.58
C ASP A 118 0.20 -17.90 -13.12
N VAL A 119 -0.31 -16.92 -12.36
CA VAL A 119 -0.78 -17.13 -10.99
C VAL A 119 -2.28 -17.32 -11.04
N ARG A 120 -2.71 -18.57 -11.11
CA ARG A 120 -4.12 -18.97 -11.23
C ARG A 120 -4.68 -19.43 -9.88
N SER A 121 -5.82 -20.03 -9.91
CA SER A 121 -6.56 -20.67 -8.82
C SER A 121 -5.89 -20.66 -7.45
N LEU A 122 -6.37 -19.79 -6.58
CA LEU A 122 -5.92 -19.67 -5.19
C LEU A 122 -6.41 -20.90 -4.38
N ASP A 123 -5.54 -21.41 -3.50
CA ASP A 123 -5.84 -22.37 -2.46
C ASP A 123 -5.83 -21.66 -1.09
N PRO A 124 -6.98 -21.17 -0.61
CA PRO A 124 -7.04 -20.43 0.65
C PRO A 124 -6.74 -21.28 1.88
N ASP A 125 -7.00 -22.57 1.83
CA ASP A 125 -6.82 -23.46 2.97
C ASP A 125 -5.34 -23.72 3.27
N MET A 126 -4.51 -23.74 2.25
CA MET A 126 -3.06 -23.81 2.38
C MET A 126 -2.42 -22.46 2.68
N SER A 127 -3.09 -21.37 2.31
CA SER A 127 -2.55 -20.01 2.45
C SER A 127 -2.49 -19.55 3.91
N LYS A 128 -1.40 -18.87 4.31
CA LYS A 128 -1.14 -18.53 5.71
C LYS A 128 -0.27 -17.30 5.90
N LEU A 129 -0.37 -16.72 7.08
CA LEU A 129 0.58 -15.73 7.56
C LEU A 129 1.91 -16.42 7.92
N ASN A 130 3.01 -15.93 7.38
CA ASN A 130 4.34 -16.43 7.66
C ASN A 130 5.00 -15.65 8.83
N SER A 131 4.95 -14.33 8.77
CA SER A 131 5.47 -13.47 9.84
C SER A 131 4.86 -12.07 9.77
N VAL A 132 5.01 -11.32 10.86
CA VAL A 132 4.63 -9.90 10.95
C VAL A 132 5.86 -9.10 11.34
N GLN A 133 6.08 -7.98 10.65
CA GLN A 133 7.10 -7.00 11.02
C GLN A 133 6.40 -5.69 11.38
N VAL A 134 6.70 -5.15 12.55
CA VAL A 134 6.21 -3.84 12.99
C VAL A 134 7.38 -2.88 13.01
N ILE A 135 7.25 -1.81 12.22
CA ILE A 135 8.24 -0.73 12.17
C ILE A 135 7.64 0.45 12.92
N SER A 136 8.25 0.81 14.03
CA SER A 136 7.83 1.95 14.85
C SER A 136 8.84 3.09 14.74
N PRO A 137 8.41 4.35 14.91
CA PRO A 137 9.31 5.49 14.91
C PRO A 137 10.35 5.32 16.02
N GLN A 138 11.63 5.29 15.64
CA GLN A 138 12.71 5.32 16.64
C GLN A 138 12.97 6.76 17.05
N LYS A 139 13.16 7.00 18.37
CA LYS A 139 13.64 8.29 18.89
C LYS A 139 14.96 8.68 18.19
N GLY A 140 14.93 9.76 17.42
CA GLY A 140 16.08 10.24 16.64
C GLY A 140 16.07 9.91 15.17
N ASN A 141 15.13 9.11 14.68
CA ASN A 141 14.94 8.90 13.26
C ASN A 141 13.83 9.83 12.75
N SER A 142 14.19 10.79 11.92
CA SER A 142 13.28 11.83 11.39
C SER A 142 12.18 11.28 10.47
N SER A 143 12.22 10.00 10.15
CA SER A 143 11.23 9.39 9.25
C SER A 143 9.90 9.03 9.92
N GLY A 144 9.77 9.10 11.25
CA GLY A 144 8.50 8.92 11.99
C GLY A 144 7.57 7.81 11.46
N ARG A 145 8.13 6.79 10.82
CA ARG A 145 7.40 5.78 10.03
C ARG A 145 6.77 4.75 10.96
N GLU A 146 5.46 4.68 10.95
CA GLU A 146 4.71 3.58 11.55
C GLU A 146 4.22 2.67 10.42
N GLU A 147 4.61 1.40 10.44
CA GLU A 147 4.29 0.46 9.37
C GLU A 147 4.16 -0.95 9.92
N VAL A 148 3.18 -1.67 9.42
CA VAL A 148 3.01 -3.12 9.66
C VAL A 148 3.16 -3.84 8.32
N VAL A 149 4.06 -4.82 8.28
CA VAL A 149 4.27 -5.66 7.11
C VAL A 149 3.84 -7.08 7.43
N LEU A 150 2.83 -7.56 6.74
CA LEU A 150 2.38 -8.94 6.79
C LEU A 150 3.11 -9.73 5.70
N LYS A 151 3.94 -10.68 6.11
CA LYS A 151 4.56 -11.64 5.20
C LYS A 151 3.64 -12.84 5.06
N VAL A 152 3.09 -13.03 3.88
CA VAL A 152 2.06 -14.02 3.60
C VAL A 152 2.58 -15.03 2.57
N VAL A 153 2.20 -16.28 2.73
CA VAL A 153 2.40 -17.31 1.71
C VAL A 153 1.04 -17.73 1.20
N ARG A 154 0.76 -17.47 -0.08
CA ARG A 154 -0.44 -17.93 -0.76
C ARG A 154 -0.09 -19.06 -1.69
N TYR A 155 -0.93 -20.07 -1.70
CA TYR A 155 -0.74 -21.23 -2.55
C TYR A 155 -1.69 -21.15 -3.74
N HIS A 156 -1.17 -21.47 -4.91
CA HIS A 156 -1.89 -21.46 -6.16
C HIS A 156 -1.72 -22.80 -6.87
N GLU A 157 -2.76 -23.27 -7.53
CA GLU A 157 -2.69 -24.47 -8.34
C GLU A 157 -1.55 -24.36 -9.37
N ALA A 158 -0.72 -25.38 -9.39
CA ALA A 158 0.29 -25.56 -10.41
C ALA A 158 -0.30 -26.38 -11.54
N GLU A 159 -0.15 -25.89 -12.78
CA GLU A 159 -0.45 -26.75 -13.93
C GLU A 159 0.41 -28.01 -13.88
N SER A 160 -0.20 -29.16 -14.17
CA SER A 160 0.53 -30.42 -14.33
C SER A 160 1.41 -30.29 -15.58
N GLU A 161 2.72 -30.17 -15.39
CA GLU A 161 3.65 -30.25 -16.49
C GLU A 161 3.71 -31.69 -16.97
N GLN A 162 3.23 -31.97 -18.18
CA GLN A 162 3.44 -33.26 -18.84
C GLN A 162 4.82 -33.22 -19.50
N TYR A 163 5.76 -33.93 -18.92
CA TYR A 163 7.03 -34.19 -19.58
C TYR A 163 6.93 -35.47 -20.39
N ALA A 164 6.99 -35.35 -21.70
CA ALA A 164 7.15 -36.52 -22.59
C ALA A 164 8.66 -36.82 -22.69
N PHE A 165 9.10 -37.85 -22.00
CA PHE A 165 10.46 -38.38 -22.16
C PHE A 165 10.35 -39.79 -22.78
N ASN A 166 10.84 -39.98 -24.02
CA ASN A 166 10.89 -41.26 -24.73
C ASN A 166 9.55 -42.04 -24.71
N SER A 167 8.46 -41.43 -25.11
CA SER A 167 7.13 -42.02 -25.17
C SER A 167 6.49 -42.43 -23.82
N MET A 168 7.10 -42.14 -22.71
CA MET A 168 6.49 -42.22 -21.39
C MET A 168 6.04 -40.84 -20.95
N ALA A 169 4.74 -40.64 -20.77
CA ALA A 169 4.21 -39.44 -20.09
C ALA A 169 4.39 -39.62 -18.58
N ILE A 170 5.19 -38.81 -17.97
CA ILE A 170 5.26 -38.68 -16.50
C ILE A 170 4.18 -37.69 -16.12
N ILE A 171 3.11 -38.15 -15.49
CA ILE A 171 2.09 -37.30 -14.90
C ILE A 171 2.58 -36.94 -13.50
N LEU A 172 2.97 -35.70 -13.30
CA LEU A 172 3.20 -35.17 -11.96
C LEU A 172 1.83 -34.94 -11.30
N PRO A 173 1.68 -35.30 -10.03
CA PRO A 173 0.43 -35.04 -9.33
C PRO A 173 0.18 -33.51 -9.32
N ASN A 174 -1.08 -33.11 -9.44
CA ASN A 174 -1.49 -31.73 -9.25
C ASN A 174 -1.00 -31.28 -7.88
N GLY A 175 -0.35 -30.13 -7.87
CA GLY A 175 0.21 -29.58 -6.65
C GLY A 175 -0.05 -28.07 -6.56
N SER A 176 0.20 -27.51 -5.40
CA SER A 176 0.10 -26.07 -5.19
C SER A 176 1.50 -25.46 -5.08
N LYS A 177 1.74 -24.38 -5.82
CA LYS A 177 2.99 -23.60 -5.76
C LYS A 177 2.83 -22.43 -4.78
N PRO A 178 3.81 -22.15 -3.93
CA PRO A 178 3.77 -21.02 -3.03
C PRO A 178 4.14 -19.72 -3.76
N LEU A 179 3.38 -18.65 -3.44
CA LEU A 179 3.67 -17.27 -3.76
C LEU A 179 3.88 -16.51 -2.46
N TYR A 180 5.06 -15.94 -2.29
CA TYR A 180 5.43 -15.16 -1.11
C TYR A 180 5.14 -13.69 -1.35
N LEU A 181 4.31 -13.11 -0.49
CA LEU A 181 3.82 -11.74 -0.59
C LEU A 181 4.14 -10.94 0.67
N SER A 182 4.41 -9.67 0.48
CA SER A 182 4.40 -8.66 1.53
C SER A 182 3.20 -7.75 1.34
N ILE A 183 2.36 -7.63 2.36
CA ILE A 183 1.28 -6.65 2.44
C ILE A 183 1.70 -5.63 3.49
N CYS A 184 1.82 -4.39 3.10
CA CYS A 184 2.32 -3.31 3.93
C CYS A 184 1.20 -2.31 4.21
N LEU A 185 0.98 -2.01 5.49
CA LEU A 185 0.13 -0.92 5.95
C LEU A 185 1.01 0.15 6.56
N ARG A 186 1.05 1.33 5.97
CA ARG A 186 1.86 2.46 6.41
C ARG A 186 0.97 3.62 6.82
N LEU A 187 1.11 4.07 8.07
CA LEU A 187 0.43 5.26 8.52
C LEU A 187 1.05 6.50 7.86
N LEU A 188 0.23 7.29 7.16
CA LEU A 188 0.68 8.51 6.52
C LEU A 188 0.83 9.67 7.53
N PRO A 189 1.73 10.63 7.29
CA PRO A 189 1.91 11.80 8.15
C PRO A 189 0.62 12.61 8.29
N GLU A 190 0.38 13.19 9.46
CA GLU A 190 -0.76 14.10 9.70
C GLU A 190 -0.63 15.42 8.95
N LYS A 191 0.59 15.87 8.76
CA LYS A 191 0.88 17.14 8.08
C LYS A 191 1.31 16.86 6.65
N ASP A 192 0.54 17.39 5.74
CA ASP A 192 0.89 17.38 4.33
C ASP A 192 2.19 18.15 4.08
N MET A 193 2.93 17.68 3.11
CA MET A 193 4.05 18.45 2.57
C MET A 193 3.51 19.74 1.92
N PRO A 194 4.20 20.90 2.04
CA PRO A 194 3.77 22.11 1.36
C PRO A 194 3.59 21.87 -0.14
N ILE A 195 2.40 22.24 -0.62
CA ILE A 195 2.02 22.07 -2.02
C ILE A 195 2.90 22.95 -2.90
N ARG A 196 3.30 22.40 -4.05
CA ARG A 196 3.91 23.15 -5.15
C ARG A 196 3.10 22.89 -6.41
N LEU A 197 2.47 23.95 -6.91
CA LEU A 197 1.80 23.91 -8.20
C LEU A 197 2.81 23.80 -9.34
N ALA A 198 2.46 23.07 -10.37
CA ALA A 198 3.25 22.98 -11.57
C ALA A 198 3.09 24.29 -12.39
N THR A 199 4.17 24.70 -13.04
CA THR A 199 4.14 25.78 -14.04
C THR A 199 4.32 25.18 -15.42
N GLU A 200 3.83 25.86 -16.45
CA GLU A 200 4.03 25.45 -17.84
C GLU A 200 5.52 25.22 -18.15
N GLY A 201 5.83 24.20 -18.93
CA GLY A 201 7.19 23.88 -19.35
C GLY A 201 8.02 23.08 -18.33
N LEU A 202 7.43 22.63 -17.21
CA LEU A 202 8.10 21.70 -16.29
C LEU A 202 7.97 20.27 -16.81
N ASP A 203 9.09 19.68 -17.24
CA ASP A 203 9.17 18.28 -17.66
C ASP A 203 9.44 17.38 -16.45
N ILE A 204 8.48 17.37 -15.50
CA ILE A 204 8.50 16.55 -14.30
C ILE A 204 7.13 15.92 -14.07
N GLN A 205 7.11 14.83 -13.32
CA GLN A 205 5.87 14.12 -13.01
C GLN A 205 4.94 15.01 -12.15
N THR A 206 3.69 15.12 -12.59
CA THR A 206 2.65 15.91 -11.94
C THR A 206 1.41 15.08 -11.66
N ILE A 207 0.61 15.53 -10.69
CA ILE A 207 -0.71 14.98 -10.39
C ILE A 207 -1.73 16.06 -10.73
N HIS A 208 -2.66 15.77 -11.64
CA HIS A 208 -3.72 16.67 -12.06
C HIS A 208 -4.90 16.62 -11.09
N PHE A 209 -5.51 17.78 -10.86
CA PHE A 209 -6.72 17.92 -10.04
C PHE A 209 -7.55 19.09 -10.51
N LYS A 210 -8.82 19.11 -10.11
CA LYS A 210 -9.74 20.22 -10.34
C LYS A 210 -9.79 21.12 -9.12
N ASP A 211 -9.47 22.40 -9.29
CA ASP A 211 -9.50 23.40 -8.23
C ASP A 211 -10.77 24.26 -8.30
N TYR A 212 -11.50 24.25 -7.19
CA TYR A 212 -12.73 25.04 -6.99
C TYR A 212 -12.48 26.27 -6.08
N SER A 213 -11.23 26.60 -5.77
CA SER A 213 -10.90 27.63 -4.78
C SER A 213 -11.24 29.04 -5.24
N GLN A 214 -11.13 29.30 -6.55
CA GLN A 214 -11.31 30.65 -7.10
C GLN A 214 -12.76 31.01 -7.36
N ASN A 215 -13.54 30.08 -7.85
CA ASN A 215 -14.94 30.28 -8.17
C ASN A 215 -15.67 28.94 -8.23
N PRO A 216 -16.79 28.73 -7.51
CA PRO A 216 -17.53 27.48 -7.53
C PRO A 216 -18.18 27.18 -8.90
N TYR A 217 -18.31 28.18 -9.75
CA TYR A 217 -18.88 28.05 -11.10
C TYR A 217 -17.83 27.85 -12.18
N THR A 218 -16.52 28.03 -11.84
CA THR A 218 -15.43 27.90 -12.81
C THR A 218 -14.37 26.99 -12.22
N VAL A 219 -14.34 25.77 -12.71
CA VAL A 219 -13.33 24.77 -12.33
C VAL A 219 -12.04 25.07 -13.08
N VAL A 220 -10.94 25.12 -12.38
CA VAL A 220 -9.60 25.28 -12.96
C VAL A 220 -8.90 23.91 -12.89
N ASP A 221 -8.46 23.43 -14.05
CA ASP A 221 -7.56 22.26 -14.06
C ASP A 221 -6.16 22.71 -13.66
N ASP A 222 -5.65 22.16 -12.57
CA ASP A 222 -4.33 22.50 -12.03
C ASP A 222 -3.53 21.23 -11.78
N SER A 223 -2.25 21.36 -11.46
CA SER A 223 -1.34 20.24 -11.29
C SER A 223 -0.37 20.44 -10.13
N LEU A 224 -0.18 19.40 -9.36
CA LEU A 224 0.81 19.34 -8.29
C LEU A 224 2.10 18.69 -8.79
N VAL A 225 3.22 19.26 -8.44
CA VAL A 225 4.54 18.68 -8.68
C VAL A 225 4.77 17.52 -7.74
N MET A 226 5.04 16.33 -8.30
CA MET A 226 5.54 15.20 -7.52
C MET A 226 7.00 15.45 -7.16
N ARG A 227 7.31 15.55 -5.87
CA ARG A 227 8.68 15.84 -5.40
C ARG A 227 8.98 15.14 -4.09
N LEU A 228 10.26 14.92 -3.85
CA LEU A 228 10.73 14.46 -2.54
C LEU A 228 10.63 15.60 -1.52
N GLN A 229 10.46 15.24 -0.25
CA GLN A 229 10.42 16.23 0.83
C GLN A 229 11.82 16.83 1.04
N PRO A 230 12.01 18.16 0.88
CA PRO A 230 13.34 18.76 0.79
C PRO A 230 14.21 18.66 2.04
N LYS A 231 13.64 18.34 3.19
CA LYS A 231 14.36 18.30 4.48
C LYS A 231 14.44 16.91 5.08
N CYS A 232 14.00 15.89 4.36
CA CYS A 232 14.03 14.52 4.82
C CYS A 232 15.08 13.73 4.04
N ALA A 233 15.91 12.99 4.76
CA ALA A 233 16.80 12.02 4.13
C ALA A 233 15.99 10.94 3.44
N CYS A 234 16.25 10.73 2.14
CA CYS A 234 15.69 9.60 1.40
C CYS A 234 16.57 8.38 1.67
N MET A 235 16.01 7.38 2.34
CA MET A 235 16.71 6.12 2.60
C MET A 235 16.46 5.14 1.47
N VAL A 236 17.52 4.71 0.80
CA VAL A 236 17.45 3.71 -0.27
C VAL A 236 18.04 2.40 0.24
N TYR A 237 17.24 1.35 0.16
CA TYR A 237 17.67 0.00 0.52
C TYR A 237 18.09 -0.75 -0.73
N VAL A 238 19.28 -1.34 -0.68
CA VAL A 238 19.79 -2.21 -1.75
C VAL A 238 19.47 -3.64 -1.38
N ASP A 239 18.83 -4.37 -2.30
CA ASP A 239 18.48 -5.77 -2.11
C ASP A 239 19.72 -6.62 -1.79
N SER A 240 19.57 -7.53 -0.84
CA SER A 240 20.63 -8.47 -0.43
C SER A 240 21.07 -9.40 -1.58
N LEU A 241 20.19 -9.68 -2.54
CA LEU A 241 20.45 -10.51 -3.72
C LEU A 241 21.35 -9.81 -4.76
N VAL A 242 21.54 -8.49 -4.66
CA VAL A 242 22.48 -7.78 -5.55
C VAL A 242 23.89 -8.28 -5.30
N PRO A 243 24.59 -8.79 -6.32
CA PRO A 243 25.97 -9.28 -6.18
C PRO A 243 26.90 -8.20 -5.63
N ASN A 244 27.78 -8.56 -4.70
CA ASN A 244 28.65 -7.61 -4.00
C ASN A 244 29.49 -6.74 -4.94
N LYS A 245 29.89 -7.28 -6.10
CA LYS A 245 30.67 -6.54 -7.12
C LYS A 245 29.95 -5.30 -7.67
N TYR A 246 28.61 -5.23 -7.56
CA TYR A 246 27.83 -4.10 -8.07
C TYR A 246 27.39 -3.12 -6.97
N LYS A 247 27.47 -3.50 -5.68
CA LYS A 247 26.98 -2.69 -4.58
C LYS A 247 27.64 -1.33 -4.49
N GLU A 248 28.95 -1.27 -4.69
CA GLU A 248 29.70 -0.01 -4.67
C GLU A 248 29.30 0.93 -5.81
N ALA A 249 29.12 0.41 -7.03
CA ALA A 249 28.68 1.20 -8.17
C ALA A 249 27.26 1.75 -7.96
N LEU A 250 26.34 0.93 -7.45
CA LEU A 250 24.97 1.35 -7.10
C LEU A 250 24.99 2.46 -6.03
N GLN A 251 25.78 2.29 -4.97
CA GLN A 251 25.90 3.28 -3.92
C GLN A 251 26.43 4.62 -4.47
N LYS A 252 27.46 4.59 -5.29
CA LYS A 252 28.00 5.80 -5.94
C LYS A 252 26.95 6.48 -6.84
N GLY A 253 26.22 5.68 -7.65
CA GLY A 253 25.17 6.18 -8.51
C GLY A 253 24.03 6.84 -7.73
N ILE A 254 23.57 6.23 -6.64
CA ILE A 254 22.52 6.78 -5.79
C ILE A 254 23.00 8.08 -5.09
N LEU A 255 24.22 8.08 -4.53
CA LEU A 255 24.75 9.24 -3.81
C LEU A 255 25.07 10.42 -4.74
N SER A 256 25.30 10.20 -6.04
CA SER A 256 25.51 11.29 -6.99
C SER A 256 24.29 12.22 -7.15
N TRP A 257 23.09 11.73 -6.85
CA TRP A 257 21.88 12.57 -6.83
C TRP A 257 21.92 13.66 -5.77
N ASN A 258 22.70 13.50 -4.69
CA ASN A 258 22.83 14.52 -3.65
C ASN A 258 23.37 15.86 -4.20
N GLU A 259 24.27 15.81 -5.19
CA GLU A 259 24.82 17.02 -5.82
C GLU A 259 23.75 17.76 -6.63
N SER A 260 22.83 17.03 -7.27
CA SER A 260 21.75 17.60 -8.07
C SER A 260 20.59 18.09 -7.20
N LEU A 261 20.32 17.42 -6.08
CA LEU A 261 19.24 17.78 -5.16
C LEU A 261 19.63 18.88 -4.16
N ALA A 262 20.93 19.19 -3.99
CA ALA A 262 21.44 20.24 -3.13
C ALA A 262 21.39 21.65 -3.76
N LYS A 263 21.15 21.73 -5.08
CA LYS A 263 21.01 22.98 -5.85
C LYS A 263 19.56 23.45 -5.87
#